data_661e5f48488b2e1960342e347340fcb6
#
_entry.id   661e5f48488b2e1960342e347340fcb6
#
_cell.length_a   1.000
_cell.length_b   1.000
_cell.length_c   1.000
_cell.angle_alpha   90.00
_cell.angle_beta   90.00
_cell.angle_gamma   90.00
#
_symmetry.space_group_name_H-M   'P 1'
#
loop_
_entity.id
_entity.type
_entity.pdbx_description
1 polymer ?
#
loop_
_entity_poly.entity_id
_entity_poly.type
_entity_poly.pdbx_seq_one_letter_code
_entity_poly.pdbx_strand_id
1 'polypeptide(L)'
;MRAHVERHLVQRIGWLRAAVLGANDGIVSTASLIVGVAAAASGKAEVMLAGAAGLVAGAMSMAAGEYVSVSSQSDTEQADLARERAELEQSPELEHQELSRLYQERGVSDATADEVARQLMAKDALGTHAREELGISHVSTARPVQAALTSAATFTAGAAMPLLVAFFAPVGQTMIVAVTVASLLFLALLGAIGARSGGAPVGKATFRVFFWGALAMAITAGIGKLVGTAV
;
A
#
# COMPACT_ATOMS: atom_id res chain seq x y z
N MET A 1 3.14 -20.95 -34.70
CA MET A 1 3.51 -19.71 -33.99
C MET A 1 3.38 -19.96 -32.49
N ARG A 2 4.48 -19.90 -31.72
CA ARG A 2 4.38 -19.94 -30.26
C ARG A 2 3.94 -18.56 -29.80
N ALA A 3 2.74 -18.45 -29.21
CA ALA A 3 2.30 -17.23 -28.61
C ALA A 3 3.28 -16.84 -27.47
N HIS A 4 3.91 -15.69 -27.57
CA HIS A 4 4.76 -15.15 -26.53
C HIS A 4 3.84 -14.66 -25.40
N VAL A 5 3.71 -15.47 -24.36
CA VAL A 5 2.90 -15.11 -23.17
C VAL A 5 3.76 -14.20 -22.29
N GLU A 6 3.65 -12.91 -22.46
CA GLU A 6 4.26 -11.94 -21.57
C GLU A 6 3.51 -11.91 -20.24
N ARG A 7 4.24 -12.14 -19.15
CA ARG A 7 3.70 -12.02 -17.78
C ARG A 7 4.17 -10.69 -17.20
N HIS A 8 3.34 -9.67 -17.28
CA HIS A 8 3.64 -8.38 -16.67
C HIS A 8 3.38 -8.44 -15.15
N LEU A 9 4.36 -7.99 -14.36
CA LEU A 9 4.27 -7.94 -12.89
C LEU A 9 3.30 -6.85 -12.39
N VAL A 10 2.87 -5.95 -13.28
CA VAL A 10 1.95 -4.82 -13.00
C VAL A 10 0.66 -5.26 -12.30
N GLN A 11 0.11 -6.43 -12.66
CA GLN A 11 -1.11 -6.97 -12.03
C GLN A 11 -0.95 -7.31 -10.54
N ARG A 12 0.29 -7.41 -10.04
CA ARG A 12 0.58 -7.73 -8.64
C ARG A 12 0.85 -6.51 -7.78
N ILE A 13 0.94 -5.32 -8.37
CA ILE A 13 1.37 -4.09 -7.67
C ILE A 13 0.41 -3.72 -6.53
N GLY A 14 -0.89 -3.83 -6.72
CA GLY A 14 -1.88 -3.39 -5.73
C GLY A 14 -1.77 -4.12 -4.39
N TRP A 15 -1.94 -5.43 -4.38
CA TRP A 15 -1.90 -6.22 -3.14
C TRP A 15 -0.47 -6.33 -2.56
N LEU A 16 0.56 -6.41 -3.41
CA LEU A 16 1.95 -6.46 -2.95
C LEU A 16 2.34 -5.15 -2.26
N ARG A 17 1.89 -4.01 -2.79
CA ARG A 17 2.08 -2.70 -2.15
C ARG A 17 1.43 -2.66 -0.78
N ALA A 18 0.16 -3.06 -0.67
CA ALA A 18 -0.55 -3.10 0.61
C ALA A 18 0.12 -4.04 1.62
N ALA A 19 0.56 -5.23 1.17
CA ALA A 19 1.24 -6.19 2.02
C ALA A 19 2.61 -5.69 2.52
N VAL A 20 3.43 -5.13 1.63
CA VAL A 20 4.74 -4.58 2.01
C VAL A 20 4.57 -3.35 2.90
N LEU A 21 3.61 -2.47 2.61
CA LEU A 21 3.33 -1.29 3.42
C LEU A 21 2.86 -1.70 4.82
N GLY A 22 1.88 -2.60 4.92
CA GLY A 22 1.37 -3.08 6.20
C GLY A 22 2.45 -3.74 7.06
N ALA A 23 3.23 -4.66 6.48
CA ALA A 23 4.32 -5.33 7.21
C ALA A 23 5.43 -4.36 7.65
N ASN A 24 5.84 -3.44 6.76
CA ASN A 24 6.83 -2.42 7.07
C ASN A 24 6.36 -1.51 8.22
N ASP A 25 5.12 -1.02 8.14
CA ASP A 25 4.55 -0.15 9.16
C ASP A 25 4.37 -0.88 10.49
N GLY A 26 3.92 -2.14 10.46
CA GLY A 26 3.82 -2.99 11.66
C GLY A 26 5.16 -3.17 12.37
N ILE A 27 6.25 -3.45 11.63
CA ILE A 27 7.59 -3.57 12.22
C ILE A 27 8.04 -2.22 12.78
N VAL A 28 8.01 -1.15 11.99
CA VAL A 28 8.57 0.15 12.36
C VAL A 28 7.80 0.76 13.54
N SER A 29 6.46 0.82 13.46
CA SER A 29 5.63 1.47 14.48
C SER A 29 5.70 0.73 15.83
N THR A 30 5.57 -0.60 15.79
CA THR A 30 5.60 -1.41 17.02
C THR A 30 7.01 -1.46 17.65
N ALA A 31 8.06 -1.62 16.82
CA ALA A 31 9.44 -1.56 17.33
C ALA A 31 9.77 -0.20 17.91
N SER A 32 9.37 0.88 17.24
CA SER A 32 9.57 2.25 17.73
C SER A 32 8.87 2.50 19.06
N LEU A 33 7.62 2.04 19.18
CA LEU A 33 6.86 2.16 20.43
C LEU A 33 7.52 1.38 21.57
N ILE A 34 7.89 0.11 21.33
CA ILE A 34 8.59 -0.74 22.31
C ILE A 34 9.91 -0.11 22.73
N VAL A 35 10.73 0.35 21.80
CA VAL A 35 12.02 0.97 22.06
C VAL A 35 11.85 2.29 22.82
N GLY A 36 10.86 3.11 22.44
CA GLY A 36 10.55 4.38 23.10
C GLY A 36 10.15 4.17 24.57
N VAL A 37 9.20 3.26 24.83
CA VAL A 37 8.73 2.96 26.20
C VAL A 37 9.85 2.30 27.03
N ALA A 38 10.61 1.37 26.44
CA ALA A 38 11.74 0.75 27.14
C ALA A 38 12.87 1.76 27.47
N ALA A 39 13.08 2.78 26.63
CA ALA A 39 14.06 3.85 26.86
C ALA A 39 13.62 4.83 27.98
N ALA A 40 12.33 4.91 28.29
CA ALA A 40 11.78 5.65 29.45
C ALA A 40 11.96 4.93 30.79
N ALA A 41 12.76 3.85 30.84
CA ALA A 41 13.00 3.02 32.02
C ALA A 41 11.75 2.30 32.57
N SER A 42 10.75 2.01 31.73
CA SER A 42 9.53 1.28 32.08
C SER A 42 9.81 -0.20 32.35
N GLY A 43 8.95 -0.83 33.14
CA GLY A 43 8.99 -2.26 33.40
C GLY A 43 8.54 -3.10 32.18
N LYS A 44 8.72 -4.42 32.25
CA LYS A 44 8.35 -5.34 31.16
C LYS A 44 6.85 -5.33 30.84
N ALA A 45 6.03 -5.23 31.88
CA ALA A 45 4.57 -5.22 31.71
C ALA A 45 4.09 -4.01 30.91
N GLU A 46 4.62 -2.83 31.22
CA GLU A 46 4.29 -1.59 30.52
C GLU A 46 4.75 -1.62 29.05
N VAL A 47 5.97 -2.10 28.79
CA VAL A 47 6.49 -2.25 27.44
C VAL A 47 5.64 -3.23 26.62
N MET A 48 5.29 -4.38 27.21
CA MET A 48 4.47 -5.39 26.53
C MET A 48 3.04 -4.90 26.32
N LEU A 49 2.45 -4.20 27.28
CA LEU A 49 1.13 -3.60 27.16
C LEU A 49 1.10 -2.55 26.02
N ALA A 50 2.08 -1.64 26.01
CA ALA A 50 2.20 -0.64 24.97
C ALA A 50 2.39 -1.27 23.58
N GLY A 51 3.27 -2.27 23.47
CA GLY A 51 3.48 -3.00 22.21
C GLY A 51 2.23 -3.74 21.71
N ALA A 52 1.51 -4.43 22.61
CA ALA A 52 0.27 -5.13 22.26
C ALA A 52 -0.86 -4.16 21.90
N ALA A 53 -1.03 -3.09 22.65
CA ALA A 53 -2.00 -2.03 22.34
C ALA A 53 -1.67 -1.37 20.99
N GLY A 54 -0.39 -1.07 20.74
CA GLY A 54 0.09 -0.51 19.48
C GLY A 54 -0.17 -1.44 18.30
N LEU A 55 0.03 -2.75 18.44
CA LEU A 55 -0.29 -3.75 17.43
C LEU A 55 -1.79 -3.71 17.08
N VAL A 56 -2.67 -3.79 18.10
CA VAL A 56 -4.12 -3.81 17.87
C VAL A 56 -4.59 -2.49 17.26
N ALA A 57 -4.19 -1.36 17.85
CA ALA A 57 -4.58 -0.03 17.35
C ALA A 57 -4.06 0.21 15.93
N GLY A 58 -2.82 -0.16 15.63
CA GLY A 58 -2.23 -0.03 14.32
C GLY A 58 -2.91 -0.91 13.28
N ALA A 59 -3.18 -2.18 13.60
CA ALA A 59 -3.91 -3.09 12.70
C ALA A 59 -5.31 -2.57 12.36
N MET A 60 -6.04 -2.07 13.37
CA MET A 60 -7.37 -1.49 13.17
C MET A 60 -7.32 -0.18 12.37
N SER A 61 -6.34 0.69 12.65
CA SER A 61 -6.13 1.94 11.91
C SER A 61 -5.80 1.68 10.44
N MET A 62 -4.91 0.72 10.17
CA MET A 62 -4.56 0.31 8.81
C MET A 62 -5.76 -0.29 8.07
N ALA A 63 -6.53 -1.16 8.74
CA ALA A 63 -7.75 -1.73 8.15
C ALA A 63 -8.78 -0.65 7.79
N ALA A 64 -9.06 0.25 8.73
CA ALA A 64 -10.04 1.32 8.53
C ALA A 64 -9.58 2.31 7.45
N GLY A 65 -8.32 2.72 7.48
CA GLY A 65 -7.74 3.65 6.50
C GLY A 65 -7.78 3.08 5.09
N GLU A 66 -7.37 1.83 4.91
CA GLU A 66 -7.40 1.16 3.61
C GLU A 66 -8.84 0.93 3.13
N TYR A 67 -9.75 0.52 4.01
CA TYR A 67 -11.17 0.38 3.67
C TYR A 67 -11.76 1.70 3.18
N VAL A 68 -11.59 2.78 3.93
CA VAL A 68 -12.13 4.11 3.58
C VAL A 68 -11.51 4.62 2.28
N SER A 69 -10.19 4.51 2.11
CA SER A 69 -9.49 4.96 0.91
C SER A 69 -9.98 4.24 -0.35
N VAL A 70 -10.04 2.90 -0.30
CA VAL A 70 -10.46 2.08 -1.46
C VAL A 70 -11.97 2.21 -1.70
N SER A 71 -12.80 2.42 -0.65
CA SER A 71 -14.23 2.70 -0.82
C SER A 71 -14.44 4.06 -1.50
N SER A 72 -13.73 5.11 -1.07
CA SER A 72 -13.81 6.43 -1.72
C SER A 72 -13.40 6.38 -3.19
N GLN A 73 -12.38 5.58 -3.52
CA GLN A 73 -12.01 5.34 -4.91
C GLN A 73 -13.17 4.68 -5.68
N SER A 74 -13.78 3.63 -5.11
CA SER A 74 -14.93 2.95 -5.72
C SER A 74 -16.13 3.88 -5.93
N ASP A 75 -16.41 4.73 -4.94
CA ASP A 75 -17.52 5.69 -5.03
C ASP A 75 -17.28 6.72 -6.15
N THR A 76 -16.03 7.19 -6.31
CA THR A 76 -15.65 8.11 -7.39
C THR A 76 -15.77 7.42 -8.76
N GLU A 77 -15.24 6.20 -8.90
CA GLU A 77 -15.34 5.40 -10.14
C GLU A 77 -16.81 5.18 -10.54
N GLN A 78 -17.68 4.88 -9.57
CA GLN A 78 -19.11 4.69 -9.83
C GLN A 78 -19.81 6.00 -10.23
N ALA A 79 -19.44 7.13 -9.62
CA ALA A 79 -19.98 8.43 -9.98
C ALA A 79 -19.58 8.85 -11.39
N ASP A 80 -18.33 8.61 -11.77
CA ASP A 80 -17.82 8.89 -13.11
C ASP A 80 -18.50 8.00 -14.16
N LEU A 81 -18.66 6.70 -13.89
CA LEU A 81 -19.38 5.77 -14.77
C LEU A 81 -20.87 6.13 -14.91
N ALA A 82 -21.49 6.67 -13.85
CA ALA A 82 -22.88 7.11 -13.93
C ALA A 82 -23.02 8.36 -14.79
N ARG A 83 -22.07 9.30 -14.70
CA ARG A 83 -22.00 10.49 -15.55
C ARG A 83 -21.81 10.09 -17.01
N GLU A 84 -20.81 9.28 -17.29
CA GLU A 84 -20.47 8.78 -18.60
C GLU A 84 -21.66 8.10 -19.30
N ARG A 85 -22.41 7.28 -18.55
CA ARG A 85 -23.62 6.66 -19.07
C ARG A 85 -24.68 7.69 -19.47
N ALA A 86 -24.85 8.74 -18.66
CA ALA A 86 -25.82 9.79 -18.96
C ALA A 86 -25.39 10.63 -20.19
N GLU A 87 -24.09 10.90 -20.37
CA GLU A 87 -23.53 11.61 -21.52
C GLU A 87 -23.69 10.78 -22.79
N LEU A 88 -23.38 9.49 -22.77
CA LEU A 88 -23.61 8.55 -23.88
C LEU A 88 -25.09 8.46 -24.30
N GLU A 89 -26.04 8.57 -23.33
CA GLU A 89 -27.47 8.56 -23.64
C GLU A 89 -27.96 9.90 -24.21
N GLN A 90 -27.42 11.02 -23.72
CA GLN A 90 -27.89 12.38 -24.09
C GLN A 90 -27.20 12.92 -25.35
N SER A 91 -25.95 12.56 -25.58
CA SER A 91 -25.11 13.18 -26.61
C SER A 91 -24.17 12.18 -27.31
N PRO A 92 -24.67 11.04 -27.84
CA PRO A 92 -23.83 9.96 -28.36
C PRO A 92 -22.86 10.40 -29.48
N GLU A 93 -23.22 11.43 -30.24
CA GLU A 93 -22.34 11.97 -31.30
C GLU A 93 -21.15 12.77 -30.74
N LEU A 94 -21.34 13.45 -29.62
CA LEU A 94 -20.25 14.15 -28.94
C LEU A 94 -19.28 13.17 -28.31
N GLU A 95 -19.80 12.14 -27.67
CA GLU A 95 -19.01 11.05 -27.08
C GLU A 95 -18.20 10.29 -28.15
N HIS A 96 -18.80 10.04 -29.32
CA HIS A 96 -18.07 9.47 -30.45
C HIS A 96 -16.90 10.36 -30.89
N GLN A 97 -17.13 11.69 -30.97
CA GLN A 97 -16.07 12.63 -31.35
C GLN A 97 -14.98 12.72 -30.30
N GLU A 98 -15.33 12.64 -29.01
CA GLU A 98 -14.39 12.64 -27.90
C GLU A 98 -13.47 11.44 -27.94
N LEU A 99 -14.03 10.24 -28.07
CA LEU A 99 -13.26 9.01 -28.25
C LEU A 99 -12.37 9.04 -29.49
N SER A 100 -12.89 9.53 -30.62
CA SER A 100 -12.11 9.69 -31.85
C SER A 100 -10.92 10.63 -31.64
N ARG A 101 -11.13 11.80 -30.97
CA ARG A 101 -10.07 12.75 -30.66
C ARG A 101 -8.99 12.14 -29.80
N LEU A 102 -9.36 11.35 -28.79
CA LEU A 102 -8.42 10.66 -27.91
C LEU A 102 -7.47 9.74 -28.69
N TYR A 103 -7.96 9.04 -29.71
CA TYR A 103 -7.11 8.23 -30.58
C TYR A 103 -6.24 9.09 -31.52
N GLN A 104 -6.74 10.23 -31.99
CA GLN A 104 -5.95 11.18 -32.79
C GLN A 104 -4.78 11.73 -31.98
N GLU A 105 -4.99 12.09 -30.73
CA GLU A 105 -3.94 12.55 -29.80
C GLU A 105 -2.86 11.48 -29.58
N ARG A 106 -3.23 10.20 -29.69
CA ARG A 106 -2.29 9.07 -29.63
C ARG A 106 -1.59 8.80 -30.98
N GLY A 107 -1.81 9.63 -32.01
CA GLY A 107 -1.15 9.54 -33.32
C GLY A 107 -1.88 8.72 -34.36
N VAL A 108 -3.14 8.36 -34.15
CA VAL A 108 -3.98 7.71 -35.15
C VAL A 108 -4.51 8.78 -36.13
N SER A 109 -4.58 8.47 -37.45
CA SER A 109 -5.15 9.39 -38.44
C SER A 109 -6.65 9.59 -38.23
N ASP A 110 -7.18 10.76 -38.55
CA ASP A 110 -8.57 11.16 -38.32
C ASP A 110 -9.58 10.10 -38.79
N ALA A 111 -9.47 9.66 -40.04
CA ALA A 111 -10.37 8.66 -40.60
C ALA A 111 -10.28 7.29 -39.91
N THR A 112 -9.09 6.92 -39.44
CA THR A 112 -8.90 5.66 -38.72
C THR A 112 -9.42 5.77 -37.29
N ALA A 113 -9.19 6.90 -36.60
CA ALA A 113 -9.66 7.18 -35.26
C ALA A 113 -11.19 7.16 -35.19
N ASP A 114 -11.86 7.80 -36.16
CA ASP A 114 -13.31 7.80 -36.29
C ASP A 114 -13.87 6.38 -36.45
N GLU A 115 -13.28 5.58 -37.35
CA GLU A 115 -13.70 4.19 -37.57
C GLU A 115 -13.44 3.31 -36.31
N VAL A 116 -12.32 3.50 -35.61
CA VAL A 116 -12.02 2.78 -34.35
C VAL A 116 -13.04 3.13 -33.28
N ALA A 117 -13.33 4.42 -33.07
CA ALA A 117 -14.33 4.88 -32.12
C ALA A 117 -15.70 4.26 -32.43
N ARG A 118 -16.14 4.31 -33.68
CA ARG A 118 -17.41 3.74 -34.14
C ARG A 118 -17.51 2.24 -33.85
N GLN A 119 -16.46 1.46 -34.12
CA GLN A 119 -16.46 0.00 -33.92
C GLN A 119 -16.44 -0.35 -32.42
N LEU A 120 -15.69 0.38 -31.62
CA LEU A 120 -15.59 0.13 -30.18
C LEU A 120 -16.88 0.50 -29.47
N MET A 121 -17.48 1.65 -29.78
CA MET A 121 -18.76 2.07 -29.21
C MET A 121 -19.91 1.14 -29.63
N ALA A 122 -19.93 0.65 -30.87
CA ALA A 122 -20.92 -0.32 -31.30
C ALA A 122 -20.86 -1.64 -30.52
N LYS A 123 -19.69 -2.00 -29.97
CA LYS A 123 -19.49 -3.21 -29.18
C LYS A 123 -19.83 -3.00 -27.71
N ASP A 124 -19.30 -1.95 -27.10
CA ASP A 124 -19.47 -1.62 -25.69
C ASP A 124 -19.04 -0.16 -25.47
N ALA A 125 -19.97 0.78 -25.63
CA ALA A 125 -19.68 2.20 -25.52
C ALA A 125 -19.18 2.56 -24.12
N LEU A 126 -19.95 2.26 -23.07
CA LEU A 126 -19.59 2.60 -21.69
C LEU A 126 -18.28 1.95 -21.25
N GLY A 127 -18.08 0.67 -21.53
CA GLY A 127 -16.85 -0.01 -21.17
C GLY A 127 -15.63 0.48 -21.96
N THR A 128 -15.84 1.04 -23.16
CA THR A 128 -14.78 1.65 -23.95
C THR A 128 -14.35 2.99 -23.36
N HIS A 129 -15.30 3.91 -23.09
CA HIS A 129 -15.03 5.19 -22.45
C HIS A 129 -14.42 5.00 -21.06
N ALA A 130 -15.00 4.11 -20.23
CA ALA A 130 -14.44 3.76 -18.93
C ALA A 130 -12.95 3.38 -19.00
N ARG A 131 -12.56 2.61 -20.01
CA ARG A 131 -11.19 2.13 -20.16
C ARG A 131 -10.25 3.15 -20.78
N GLU A 132 -10.70 3.83 -21.84
CA GLU A 132 -9.84 4.69 -22.65
C GLU A 132 -9.71 6.10 -22.10
N GLU A 133 -10.73 6.59 -21.43
CA GLU A 133 -10.88 7.95 -20.91
C GLU A 133 -10.68 8.00 -19.40
N LEU A 134 -11.45 7.21 -18.65
CA LEU A 134 -11.41 7.19 -17.20
C LEU A 134 -10.31 6.27 -16.64
N GLY A 135 -9.69 5.44 -17.47
CA GLY A 135 -8.68 4.46 -17.04
C GLY A 135 -9.23 3.33 -16.14
N ILE A 136 -10.55 3.19 -16.08
CA ILE A 136 -11.25 2.17 -15.29
C ILE A 136 -11.25 0.86 -16.05
N SER A 137 -10.65 -0.17 -15.48
CA SER A 137 -10.61 -1.51 -16.08
C SER A 137 -10.96 -2.58 -15.05
N HIS A 138 -11.32 -3.78 -15.50
CA HIS A 138 -11.56 -4.93 -14.61
C HIS A 138 -10.35 -5.27 -13.72
N VAL A 139 -9.15 -4.87 -14.10
CA VAL A 139 -7.91 -5.07 -13.34
C VAL A 139 -7.79 -4.05 -12.19
N SER A 140 -8.39 -2.87 -12.36
CA SER A 140 -8.36 -1.78 -11.37
C SER A 140 -9.58 -1.74 -10.44
N THR A 141 -10.53 -2.68 -10.57
CA THR A 141 -11.74 -2.71 -9.74
C THR A 141 -11.40 -2.68 -8.25
N ALA A 142 -11.88 -1.67 -7.55
CA ALA A 142 -11.66 -1.45 -6.13
C ALA A 142 -12.28 -2.57 -5.28
N ARG A 143 -11.50 -3.08 -4.30
CA ARG A 143 -11.94 -4.16 -3.39
C ARG A 143 -11.66 -3.78 -1.93
N PRO A 144 -12.48 -2.92 -1.33
CA PRO A 144 -12.21 -2.33 -0.01
C PRO A 144 -11.99 -3.35 1.10
N VAL A 145 -12.87 -4.35 1.20
CA VAL A 145 -12.78 -5.38 2.25
C VAL A 145 -11.50 -6.21 2.11
N GLN A 146 -11.15 -6.61 0.90
CA GLN A 146 -9.94 -7.38 0.66
C GLN A 146 -8.69 -6.55 0.99
N ALA A 147 -8.66 -5.28 0.60
CA ALA A 147 -7.57 -4.36 0.90
C ALA A 147 -7.40 -4.16 2.42
N ALA A 148 -8.49 -3.90 3.14
CA ALA A 148 -8.51 -3.74 4.60
C ALA A 148 -7.99 -4.98 5.33
N LEU A 149 -8.49 -6.16 4.98
CA LEU A 149 -8.06 -7.42 5.61
C LEU A 149 -6.59 -7.74 5.33
N THR A 150 -6.14 -7.51 4.10
CA THR A 150 -4.74 -7.71 3.72
C THR A 150 -3.82 -6.77 4.51
N SER A 151 -4.20 -5.50 4.61
CA SER A 151 -3.44 -4.47 5.34
C SER A 151 -3.35 -4.80 6.83
N ALA A 152 -4.48 -5.12 7.48
CA ALA A 152 -4.52 -5.53 8.88
C ALA A 152 -3.68 -6.79 9.15
N ALA A 153 -3.81 -7.81 8.33
CA ALA A 153 -3.09 -9.08 8.50
C ALA A 153 -1.58 -8.89 8.35
N THR A 154 -1.14 -8.14 7.34
CA THR A 154 0.28 -7.89 7.10
C THR A 154 0.89 -6.96 8.15
N PHE A 155 0.14 -5.94 8.61
CA PHE A 155 0.54 -5.12 9.76
C PHE A 155 0.72 -5.98 11.01
N THR A 156 -0.27 -6.82 11.34
CA THR A 156 -0.21 -7.71 12.50
C THR A 156 1.00 -8.65 12.44
N ALA A 157 1.26 -9.24 11.28
CA ALA A 157 2.42 -10.10 11.07
C ALA A 157 3.74 -9.33 11.27
N GLY A 158 3.84 -8.11 10.74
CA GLY A 158 4.99 -7.24 10.94
C GLY A 158 5.18 -6.85 12.41
N ALA A 159 4.12 -6.38 13.07
CA ALA A 159 4.12 -5.93 14.46
C ALA A 159 4.39 -7.06 15.47
N ALA A 160 3.98 -8.28 15.14
CA ALA A 160 4.25 -9.45 16.00
C ALA A 160 5.75 -9.72 16.15
N MET A 161 6.58 -9.40 15.16
CA MET A 161 8.02 -9.70 15.18
C MET A 161 8.75 -8.93 16.31
N PRO A 162 8.70 -7.59 16.39
CA PRO A 162 9.34 -6.85 17.47
C PRO A 162 8.71 -7.18 18.83
N LEU A 163 7.41 -7.45 18.91
CA LEU A 163 6.73 -7.82 20.13
C LEU A 163 7.22 -9.17 20.69
N LEU A 164 7.39 -10.18 19.82
CA LEU A 164 7.97 -11.48 20.19
C LEU A 164 9.41 -11.32 20.68
N VAL A 165 10.23 -10.51 20.01
CA VAL A 165 11.61 -10.25 20.46
C VAL A 165 11.61 -9.58 21.84
N ALA A 166 10.75 -8.58 22.07
CA ALA A 166 10.60 -7.92 23.36
C ALA A 166 10.12 -8.89 24.46
N PHE A 167 9.23 -9.82 24.12
CA PHE A 167 8.73 -10.83 25.06
C PHE A 167 9.84 -11.71 25.62
N PHE A 168 10.81 -12.11 24.81
CA PHE A 168 11.91 -12.98 25.24
C PHE A 168 13.12 -12.20 25.77
N ALA A 169 13.29 -10.94 25.40
CA ALA A 169 14.44 -10.14 25.80
C ALA A 169 14.34 -9.68 27.28
N PRO A 170 15.47 -9.63 28.01
CA PRO A 170 15.54 -8.97 29.32
C PRO A 170 15.28 -7.47 29.18
N VAL A 171 14.59 -6.88 30.17
CA VAL A 171 14.26 -5.45 30.21
C VAL A 171 15.53 -4.57 30.22
N GLY A 172 15.39 -3.35 29.74
CA GLY A 172 16.47 -2.35 29.70
C GLY A 172 17.24 -2.35 28.39
N GLN A 173 18.52 -2.01 28.45
CA GLN A 173 19.35 -1.83 27.24
C GLN A 173 19.38 -3.05 26.32
N THR A 174 19.35 -4.26 26.90
CA THR A 174 19.34 -5.51 26.12
C THR A 174 18.08 -5.63 25.25
N MET A 175 16.91 -5.28 25.79
CA MET A 175 15.65 -5.28 25.02
C MET A 175 15.70 -4.26 23.88
N ILE A 176 16.16 -3.03 24.16
CA ILE A 176 16.28 -1.96 23.17
C ILE A 176 17.17 -2.42 22.00
N VAL A 177 18.35 -2.96 22.30
CA VAL A 177 19.29 -3.44 21.27
C VAL A 177 18.71 -4.63 20.51
N ALA A 178 18.14 -5.62 21.21
CA ALA A 178 17.59 -6.81 20.57
C ALA A 178 16.42 -6.48 19.63
N VAL A 179 15.48 -5.64 20.08
CA VAL A 179 14.33 -5.22 19.26
C VAL A 179 14.80 -4.39 18.06
N THR A 180 15.73 -3.44 18.28
CA THR A 180 16.26 -2.61 17.20
C THR A 180 16.96 -3.45 16.13
N VAL A 181 17.91 -4.30 16.54
CA VAL A 181 18.69 -5.13 15.60
C VAL A 181 17.77 -6.10 14.83
N ALA A 182 16.89 -6.82 15.56
CA ALA A 182 15.96 -7.75 14.91
C ALA A 182 15.02 -7.04 13.94
N SER A 183 14.46 -5.90 14.32
CA SER A 183 13.57 -5.12 13.44
C SER A 183 14.29 -4.62 12.20
N LEU A 184 15.52 -4.13 12.31
CA LEU A 184 16.31 -3.71 11.15
C LEU A 184 16.63 -4.87 10.21
N LEU A 185 16.91 -6.07 10.74
CA LEU A 185 17.09 -7.27 9.92
C LEU A 185 15.81 -7.68 9.20
N PHE A 186 14.65 -7.66 9.88
CA PHE A 186 13.36 -7.95 9.26
C PHE A 186 13.00 -6.91 8.19
N LEU A 187 13.26 -5.64 8.43
CA LEU A 187 13.05 -4.56 7.46
C LEU A 187 13.94 -4.74 6.23
N ALA A 188 15.21 -5.08 6.42
CA ALA A 188 16.14 -5.36 5.33
C ALA A 188 15.65 -6.58 4.49
N LEU A 189 15.21 -7.65 5.15
CA LEU A 189 14.65 -8.82 4.51
C LEU A 189 13.37 -8.49 3.73
N LEU A 190 12.45 -7.74 4.35
CA LEU A 190 11.20 -7.29 3.71
C LEU A 190 11.49 -6.42 2.47
N GLY A 191 12.44 -5.48 2.58
CA GLY A 191 12.88 -4.65 1.46
C GLY A 191 13.47 -5.47 0.31
N ALA A 192 14.27 -6.49 0.64
CA ALA A 192 14.85 -7.40 -0.35
C ALA A 192 13.79 -8.27 -1.04
N ILE A 193 12.85 -8.83 -0.28
CA ILE A 193 11.74 -9.65 -0.81
C ILE A 193 10.83 -8.79 -1.69
N GLY A 194 10.43 -7.61 -1.21
CA GLY A 194 9.58 -6.69 -1.97
C GLY A 194 10.22 -6.27 -3.29
N ALA A 195 11.51 -5.93 -3.27
CA ALA A 195 12.25 -5.58 -4.47
C ALA A 195 12.34 -6.72 -5.48
N ARG A 196 12.66 -7.94 -5.02
CA ARG A 196 12.70 -9.13 -5.90
C ARG A 196 11.34 -9.44 -6.52
N SER A 197 10.28 -9.34 -5.72
CA SER A 197 8.91 -9.61 -6.18
C SER A 197 8.41 -8.58 -7.19
N GLY A 198 8.91 -7.34 -7.11
CA GLY A 198 8.59 -6.24 -8.02
C GLY A 198 9.61 -6.03 -9.15
N GLY A 199 10.67 -6.85 -9.24
CA GLY A 199 11.70 -6.70 -10.26
C GLY A 199 12.60 -5.47 -10.10
N ALA A 200 12.64 -4.86 -8.89
CA ALA A 200 13.39 -3.66 -8.60
C ALA A 200 14.82 -3.96 -8.07
N PRO A 201 15.76 -2.98 -8.14
CA PRO A 201 17.10 -3.13 -7.56
C PRO A 201 17.05 -3.34 -6.05
N VAL A 202 17.45 -4.54 -5.60
CA VAL A 202 17.36 -4.99 -4.20
C VAL A 202 18.10 -4.06 -3.26
N GLY A 203 19.34 -3.66 -3.58
CA GLY A 203 20.19 -2.85 -2.69
C GLY A 203 19.56 -1.50 -2.34
N LYS A 204 19.03 -0.76 -3.35
CA LYS A 204 18.37 0.54 -3.12
C LYS A 204 17.10 0.41 -2.28
N ALA A 205 16.29 -0.60 -2.56
CA ALA A 205 15.05 -0.83 -1.83
C ALA A 205 15.31 -1.21 -0.37
N THR A 206 16.23 -2.15 -0.13
CA THR A 206 16.64 -2.58 1.21
C THR A 206 17.23 -1.42 2.01
N PHE A 207 18.16 -0.63 1.43
CA PHE A 207 18.73 0.53 2.11
C PHE A 207 17.66 1.55 2.52
N ARG A 208 16.71 1.84 1.65
CA ARG A 208 15.63 2.80 1.94
C ARG A 208 14.79 2.37 3.13
N VAL A 209 14.37 1.11 3.19
CA VAL A 209 13.55 0.58 4.27
C VAL A 209 14.35 0.54 5.58
N PHE A 210 15.59 0.09 5.53
CA PHE A 210 16.52 0.06 6.66
C PHE A 210 16.74 1.45 7.25
N PHE A 211 17.08 2.43 6.40
CA PHE A 211 17.38 3.80 6.83
C PHE A 211 16.20 4.47 7.55
N TRP A 212 15.02 4.43 6.95
CA TRP A 212 13.84 5.04 7.56
C TRP A 212 13.40 4.33 8.83
N GLY A 213 13.52 3.01 8.90
CA GLY A 213 13.25 2.24 10.11
C GLY A 213 14.24 2.57 11.23
N ALA A 214 15.54 2.65 10.92
CA ALA A 214 16.56 3.04 11.89
C ALA A 214 16.33 4.47 12.43
N LEU A 215 15.99 5.41 11.54
CA LEU A 215 15.72 6.79 11.93
C LEU A 215 14.48 6.90 12.83
N ALA A 216 13.39 6.20 12.51
CA ALA A 216 12.18 6.19 13.33
C ALA A 216 12.46 5.66 14.75
N MET A 217 13.16 4.53 14.87
CA MET A 217 13.52 3.95 16.17
C MET A 217 14.48 4.85 16.96
N ALA A 218 15.44 5.51 16.30
CA ALA A 218 16.36 6.43 16.96
C ALA A 218 15.63 7.67 17.52
N ILE A 219 14.70 8.25 16.76
CA ILE A 219 13.90 9.38 17.20
C ILE A 219 13.04 9.00 18.41
N THR A 220 12.33 7.87 18.34
CA THR A 220 11.45 7.41 19.42
C THR A 220 12.23 7.00 20.67
N ALA A 221 13.40 6.39 20.54
CA ALA A 221 14.29 6.13 21.67
C ALA A 221 14.74 7.43 22.34
N GLY A 222 15.09 8.44 21.54
CA GLY A 222 15.45 9.77 22.06
C GLY A 222 14.31 10.44 22.83
N ILE A 223 13.10 10.41 22.27
CA ILE A 223 11.89 10.93 22.94
C ILE A 223 11.62 10.16 24.24
N GLY A 224 11.66 8.82 24.20
CA GLY A 224 11.46 7.98 25.39
C GLY A 224 12.43 8.31 26.51
N LYS A 225 13.72 8.51 26.19
CA LYS A 225 14.73 8.90 27.16
C LYS A 225 14.47 10.29 27.72
N LEU A 226 14.09 11.26 26.90
CA LEU A 226 13.79 12.62 27.35
C LEU A 226 12.58 12.65 28.29
N VAL A 227 11.50 11.96 27.92
CA VAL A 227 10.30 11.87 28.78
C VAL A 227 10.59 11.10 30.07
N GLY A 228 11.28 9.96 29.99
CA GLY A 228 11.62 9.16 31.16
C GLY A 228 12.58 9.84 32.15
N THR A 229 13.30 10.90 31.75
CA THR A 229 14.12 11.70 32.66
C THR A 229 13.37 12.90 33.22
N ALA A 230 12.22 13.26 32.66
CA ALA A 230 11.42 14.42 33.06
C ALA A 230 10.29 14.06 34.05
N VAL A 231 9.95 12.75 34.17
CA VAL A 231 8.95 12.19 35.08
C VAL A 231 9.63 11.39 36.16
#